data_44ae86353b64a6ad911a5bf61e168ffc
#
_entry.id   44ae86353b64a6ad911a5bf61e168ffc
#
_cell.length_a   1.000
_cell.length_b   1.000
_cell.length_c   1.000
_cell.angle_alpha   90.00
_cell.angle_beta   90.00
_cell.angle_gamma   90.00
#
_symmetry.space_group_name_H-M   'P 1'
#
loop_
_entity.id
_entity.type
_entity.pdbx_description
1 polymer ?
#
loop_
_entity_poly.entity_id
_entity_poly.type
_entity_poly.pdbx_seq_one_letter_code
_entity_poly.pdbx_strand_id
1 'polypeptide(L)'
;MNLETLQSMWEKDSQIDADNLDTESLKVPALHAKYHEMFNNFLLLRKKAEQQRKNIRHERYEYYSGKADPDVYVTNPFPKKIRDKDTMQKYLDADERLSTVSLKIEYYDTMLKFIEEILKQITNRTYQIKNAIEFMRFTSGLG
;
A
#
# COMPACT_ATOMS: atom_id res chain seq x y z
N MET A 1 9.82 4.68 -2.59
CA MET A 1 9.97 3.21 -2.35
C MET A 1 8.95 2.46 -3.19
N ASN A 2 9.37 1.42 -3.86
CA ASN A 2 8.48 0.56 -4.65
C ASN A 2 8.40 -0.83 -4.00
N LEU A 3 7.54 -1.69 -4.56
CA LEU A 3 7.34 -3.03 -4.01
C LEU A 3 8.62 -3.87 -4.02
N GLU A 4 9.41 -3.80 -5.09
CA GLU A 4 10.68 -4.54 -5.19
C GLU A 4 11.67 -4.12 -4.10
N THR A 5 11.78 -2.82 -3.84
CA THR A 5 12.63 -2.29 -2.76
C THR A 5 12.16 -2.79 -1.40
N LEU A 6 10.86 -2.78 -1.17
CA LEU A 6 10.27 -3.27 0.07
C LEU A 6 10.50 -4.77 0.26
N GLN A 7 10.31 -5.55 -0.80
CA GLN A 7 10.57 -7.00 -0.78
C GLN A 7 12.04 -7.30 -0.47
N SER A 8 12.97 -6.58 -1.09
CA SER A 8 14.41 -6.74 -0.85
C SER A 8 14.78 -6.37 0.58
N MET A 9 14.19 -5.32 1.12
CA MET A 9 14.40 -4.90 2.51
C MET A 9 13.93 -5.96 3.49
N TRP A 10 12.73 -6.52 3.27
CA TRP A 10 12.18 -7.56 4.13
C TRP A 10 12.96 -8.87 4.00
N GLU A 11 13.44 -9.22 2.82
CA GLU A 11 14.29 -10.40 2.62
C GLU A 11 15.51 -10.37 3.55
N LYS A 12 16.13 -9.20 3.71
CA LYS A 12 17.24 -9.01 4.65
C LYS A 12 16.77 -9.02 6.10
N ASP A 13 15.74 -8.25 6.40
CA ASP A 13 15.23 -8.07 7.77
C ASP A 13 14.56 -9.35 8.30
N SER A 14 14.11 -10.24 7.42
CA SER A 14 13.49 -11.51 7.81
C SER A 14 14.50 -12.53 8.36
N GLN A 15 15.79 -12.34 8.09
CA GLN A 15 16.82 -13.25 8.55
C GLN A 15 16.97 -13.18 10.08
N ILE A 16 17.09 -14.35 10.72
CA ILE A 16 17.34 -14.48 12.16
C ILE A 16 18.67 -15.21 12.32
N ASP A 17 19.61 -14.57 13.02
CA ASP A 17 20.90 -15.18 13.34
C ASP A 17 20.72 -16.16 14.51
N ALA A 18 20.80 -17.44 14.20
CA ALA A 18 20.64 -18.51 15.19
C ALA A 18 21.72 -18.51 16.28
N ASP A 19 22.87 -17.89 16.03
CA ASP A 19 23.96 -17.80 16.98
C ASP A 19 23.81 -16.62 17.96
N ASN A 20 22.88 -15.69 17.69
CA ASN A 20 22.67 -14.48 18.48
C ASN A 20 21.18 -14.26 18.76
N LEU A 21 20.47 -15.28 19.24
CA LEU A 21 19.02 -15.23 19.46
C LEU A 21 18.60 -14.20 20.50
N ASP A 22 19.41 -13.94 21.51
CA ASP A 22 19.19 -12.92 22.52
C ASP A 22 19.17 -11.53 21.89
N THR A 23 20.16 -11.23 21.04
CA THR A 23 20.25 -9.98 20.29
C THR A 23 19.07 -9.83 19.32
N GLU A 24 18.72 -10.91 18.61
CA GLU A 24 17.59 -10.92 17.68
C GLU A 24 16.27 -10.64 18.41
N SER A 25 16.09 -11.18 19.61
CA SER A 25 14.91 -10.93 20.45
C SER A 25 14.77 -9.44 20.81
N LEU A 26 15.88 -8.79 21.15
CA LEU A 26 15.91 -7.38 21.53
C LEU A 26 15.65 -6.42 20.36
N LYS A 27 15.88 -6.87 19.13
CA LYS A 27 15.64 -6.08 17.92
C LYS A 27 14.16 -6.02 17.48
N VAL A 28 13.33 -6.93 18.01
CA VAL A 28 11.93 -7.05 17.54
C VAL A 28 11.15 -5.75 17.64
N PRO A 29 11.17 -5.00 18.74
CA PRO A 29 10.41 -3.75 18.82
C PRO A 29 10.84 -2.69 17.80
N ALA A 30 12.14 -2.55 17.55
CA ALA A 30 12.66 -1.60 16.56
C ALA A 30 12.28 -1.99 15.14
N LEU A 31 12.32 -3.29 14.83
CA LEU A 31 11.92 -3.82 13.54
C LEU A 31 10.42 -3.58 13.29
N HIS A 32 9.60 -3.84 14.30
CA HIS A 32 8.16 -3.57 14.24
C HIS A 32 7.88 -2.08 13.99
N ALA A 33 8.56 -1.20 14.72
CA ALA A 33 8.40 0.24 14.57
C ALA A 33 8.78 0.71 13.16
N LYS A 34 9.85 0.17 12.58
CA LYS A 34 10.30 0.47 11.21
C LYS A 34 9.19 0.18 10.18
N TYR A 35 8.61 -1.00 10.21
CA TYR A 35 7.59 -1.40 9.24
C TYR A 35 6.23 -0.75 9.54
N HIS A 36 5.92 -0.51 10.80
CA HIS A 36 4.69 0.19 11.19
C HIS A 36 4.70 1.65 10.71
N GLU A 37 5.84 2.33 10.77
CA GLU A 37 6.01 3.67 10.22
C GLU A 37 5.77 3.68 8.71
N MET A 38 6.34 2.72 7.99
CA MET A 38 6.09 2.58 6.54
C MET A 38 4.62 2.32 6.24
N PHE A 39 3.96 1.48 7.03
CA PHE A 39 2.53 1.23 6.90
C PHE A 39 1.73 2.53 7.00
N ASN A 40 2.00 3.32 8.03
CA ASN A 40 1.30 4.59 8.24
C ASN A 40 1.56 5.58 7.11
N ASN A 41 2.79 5.65 6.59
CA ASN A 41 3.12 6.52 5.48
C ASN A 41 2.35 6.15 4.20
N PHE A 42 2.26 4.87 3.88
CA PHE A 42 1.48 4.41 2.73
C PHE A 42 -0.02 4.59 2.93
N LEU A 43 -0.51 4.44 4.15
CA LEU A 43 -1.91 4.70 4.48
C LEU A 43 -2.28 6.17 4.21
N LEU A 44 -1.41 7.10 4.59
CA LEU A 44 -1.61 8.53 4.34
C LEU A 44 -1.55 8.87 2.84
N LEU A 45 -0.61 8.25 2.11
CA LEU A 45 -0.52 8.41 0.65
C LEU A 45 -1.78 7.88 -0.04
N ARG A 46 -2.31 6.75 0.42
CA ARG A 46 -3.55 6.19 -0.10
C ARG A 46 -4.73 7.13 0.12
N LYS A 47 -4.86 7.70 1.31
CA LYS A 47 -5.92 8.67 1.63
C LYS A 47 -5.84 9.90 0.74
N LYS A 48 -4.63 10.39 0.50
CA LYS A 48 -4.40 11.52 -0.41
C LYS A 48 -4.81 11.18 -1.85
N ALA A 49 -4.47 9.99 -2.30
CA ALA A 49 -4.86 9.54 -3.64
C ALA A 49 -6.39 9.37 -3.78
N GLU A 50 -7.06 8.90 -2.73
CA GLU A 50 -8.53 8.83 -2.71
C GLU A 50 -9.17 10.21 -2.85
N GLN A 51 -8.61 11.21 -2.16
CA GLN A 51 -9.10 12.58 -2.30
C GLN A 51 -8.86 13.12 -3.72
N GLN A 52 -7.70 12.83 -4.30
CA GLN A 52 -7.42 13.17 -5.70
C GLN A 52 -8.42 12.52 -6.65
N ARG A 53 -8.76 11.26 -6.42
CA ARG A 53 -9.74 10.54 -7.25
C ARG A 53 -11.09 11.21 -7.21
N LYS A 54 -11.55 11.61 -6.03
CA LYS A 54 -12.83 12.34 -5.89
C LYS A 54 -12.82 13.66 -6.67
N ASN A 55 -11.72 14.41 -6.58
CA ASN A 55 -11.57 15.68 -7.27
C ASN A 55 -11.54 15.50 -8.80
N ILE A 56 -10.77 14.53 -9.27
CA ILE A 56 -10.67 14.21 -10.70
C ILE A 56 -12.02 13.70 -11.21
N ARG A 57 -12.71 12.86 -10.46
CA ARG A 57 -14.05 12.38 -10.84
C ARG A 57 -15.03 13.53 -11.03
N HIS A 58 -15.02 14.51 -10.12
CA HIS A 58 -15.85 15.70 -10.24
C HIS A 58 -15.50 16.50 -11.48
N GLU A 59 -14.23 16.79 -11.74
CA GLU A 59 -13.76 17.50 -12.93
C GLU A 59 -14.18 16.79 -14.21
N ARG A 60 -14.03 15.49 -14.27
CA ARG A 60 -14.38 14.69 -15.46
C ARG A 60 -15.87 14.60 -15.64
N TYR A 61 -16.64 14.52 -14.55
CA TYR A 61 -18.10 14.59 -14.59
C TYR A 61 -18.55 15.90 -15.22
N GLU A 62 -18.03 17.03 -14.73
CA GLU A 62 -18.34 18.36 -15.28
C GLU A 62 -17.96 18.45 -16.76
N TYR A 63 -16.79 17.93 -17.14
CA TYR A 63 -16.34 17.91 -18.52
C TYR A 63 -17.31 17.15 -19.43
N TYR A 64 -17.67 15.92 -19.06
CA TYR A 64 -18.55 15.09 -19.89
C TYR A 64 -19.99 15.58 -19.93
N SER A 65 -20.43 16.31 -18.91
CA SER A 65 -21.77 16.89 -18.86
C SER A 65 -21.90 18.26 -19.56
N GLY A 66 -20.78 18.80 -20.03
CA GLY A 66 -20.74 20.11 -20.72
C GLY A 66 -20.71 21.30 -19.77
N LYS A 67 -20.41 21.08 -18.49
CA LYS A 67 -20.44 22.14 -17.45
C LYS A 67 -19.06 22.67 -17.06
N ALA A 68 -17.98 22.15 -17.68
CA ALA A 68 -16.64 22.65 -17.41
C ALA A 68 -16.47 24.07 -18.00
N ASP A 69 -15.41 24.77 -17.59
CA ASP A 69 -15.09 26.09 -18.14
C ASP A 69 -14.91 26.03 -19.64
N PRO A 70 -15.36 27.05 -20.41
CA PRO A 70 -15.23 27.06 -21.86
C PRO A 70 -13.81 26.83 -22.37
N ASP A 71 -12.78 27.29 -21.63
CA ASP A 71 -11.38 27.12 -22.00
C ASP A 71 -10.96 25.67 -22.07
N VAL A 72 -11.56 24.80 -21.26
CA VAL A 72 -11.28 23.36 -21.27
C VAL A 72 -11.65 22.75 -22.60
N TYR A 73 -12.78 23.15 -23.19
CA TYR A 73 -13.26 22.64 -24.48
C TYR A 73 -12.50 23.19 -25.67
N VAL A 74 -11.80 24.30 -25.52
CA VAL A 74 -10.90 24.83 -26.55
C VAL A 74 -9.71 23.91 -26.71
N THR A 75 -9.14 23.45 -25.60
CA THR A 75 -7.97 22.55 -25.59
C THR A 75 -8.37 21.10 -25.85
N ASN A 76 -9.47 20.65 -25.26
CA ASN A 76 -9.97 19.27 -25.37
C ASN A 76 -11.46 19.29 -25.75
N PRO A 77 -11.77 19.38 -27.06
CA PRO A 77 -13.17 19.43 -27.51
C PRO A 77 -13.92 18.15 -27.14
N PHE A 78 -15.15 18.32 -26.66
CA PHE A 78 -16.06 17.21 -26.41
C PHE A 78 -17.46 17.64 -26.89
N PRO A 79 -17.88 17.23 -28.08
CA PRO A 79 -19.10 17.75 -28.70
C PRO A 79 -20.40 17.20 -28.10
N LYS A 80 -20.31 16.19 -27.23
CA LYS A 80 -21.47 15.60 -26.56
C LYS A 80 -21.70 16.25 -25.22
N LYS A 81 -22.95 16.12 -24.73
CA LYS A 81 -23.33 16.48 -23.36
C LYS A 81 -24.05 15.28 -22.77
N ILE A 82 -23.37 14.53 -21.94
CA ILE A 82 -23.91 13.31 -21.34
C ILE A 82 -24.77 13.70 -20.14
N ARG A 83 -26.01 13.22 -20.13
CA ARG A 83 -26.99 13.55 -19.08
C ARG A 83 -27.49 12.35 -18.31
N ASP A 84 -27.49 11.17 -18.94
CA ASP A 84 -27.94 9.95 -18.27
C ASP A 84 -26.80 9.29 -17.47
N LYS A 85 -27.20 8.69 -16.36
CA LYS A 85 -26.29 8.11 -15.39
C LYS A 85 -25.46 6.95 -15.97
N ASP A 86 -26.10 6.07 -16.73
CA ASP A 86 -25.45 4.86 -17.24
C ASP A 86 -24.37 5.19 -18.27
N THR A 87 -24.66 6.11 -19.20
CA THR A 87 -23.67 6.56 -20.17
C THR A 87 -22.52 7.31 -19.50
N MET A 88 -22.83 8.16 -18.53
CA MET A 88 -21.82 8.88 -17.75
C MET A 88 -20.87 7.91 -17.05
N GLN A 89 -21.39 6.86 -16.44
CA GLN A 89 -20.57 5.86 -15.76
C GLN A 89 -19.59 5.17 -16.73
N LYS A 90 -20.04 4.86 -17.93
CA LYS A 90 -19.18 4.28 -18.98
C LYS A 90 -18.02 5.19 -19.35
N TYR A 91 -18.27 6.49 -19.51
CA TYR A 91 -17.22 7.46 -19.82
C TYR A 91 -16.24 7.64 -18.66
N LEU A 92 -16.76 7.70 -17.43
CA LEU A 92 -15.92 7.82 -16.23
C LEU A 92 -15.05 6.56 -16.04
N ASP A 93 -15.59 5.38 -16.27
CA ASP A 93 -14.85 4.11 -16.15
C ASP A 93 -13.72 4.02 -17.19
N ALA A 94 -13.92 4.59 -18.37
CA ALA A 94 -12.92 4.60 -19.46
C ALA A 94 -11.98 5.81 -19.37
N ASP A 95 -12.18 6.73 -18.45
CA ASP A 95 -11.38 7.94 -18.35
C ASP A 95 -9.95 7.64 -17.90
N GLU A 96 -8.95 8.10 -18.67
CA GLU A 96 -7.54 7.83 -18.36
C GLU A 96 -7.09 8.46 -17.04
N ARG A 97 -7.53 9.68 -16.74
CA ARG A 97 -7.12 10.36 -15.50
C ARG A 97 -7.65 9.63 -14.28
N LEU A 98 -8.91 9.17 -14.34
CA LEU A 98 -9.51 8.35 -13.28
C LEU A 98 -8.84 6.98 -13.16
N SER A 99 -8.56 6.34 -14.28
CA SER A 99 -7.88 5.05 -14.31
C SER A 99 -6.48 5.13 -13.67
N THR A 100 -5.73 6.19 -13.98
CA THR A 100 -4.39 6.40 -13.44
C THR A 100 -4.41 6.53 -11.92
N VAL A 101 -5.31 7.34 -11.36
CA VAL A 101 -5.38 7.51 -9.91
C VAL A 101 -5.93 6.26 -9.22
N SER A 102 -6.83 5.53 -9.87
CA SER A 102 -7.36 4.27 -9.34
C SER A 102 -6.27 3.20 -9.26
N LEU A 103 -5.42 3.08 -10.28
CA LEU A 103 -4.26 2.18 -10.27
C LEU A 103 -3.26 2.56 -9.17
N LYS A 104 -3.08 3.84 -8.94
CA LYS A 104 -2.23 4.33 -7.84
C LYS A 104 -2.76 3.89 -6.48
N ILE A 105 -4.07 3.96 -6.27
CA ILE A 105 -4.71 3.50 -5.03
C ILE A 105 -4.52 1.98 -4.87
N GLU A 106 -4.73 1.21 -5.93
CA GLU A 106 -4.51 -0.24 -5.91
C GLU A 106 -3.06 -0.59 -5.59
N TYR A 107 -2.12 0.17 -6.12
CA TYR A 107 -0.70 0.01 -5.80
C TYR A 107 -0.43 0.23 -4.30
N TYR A 108 -0.99 1.28 -3.72
CA TYR A 108 -0.86 1.51 -2.27
C TYR A 108 -1.53 0.39 -1.46
N ASP A 109 -2.66 -0.13 -1.91
CA ASP A 109 -3.31 -1.28 -1.26
C ASP A 109 -2.40 -2.52 -1.27
N THR A 110 -1.70 -2.76 -2.37
CA THR A 110 -0.74 -3.86 -2.48
C THR A 110 0.42 -3.67 -1.51
N MET A 111 0.97 -2.45 -1.41
CA MET A 111 2.04 -2.13 -0.46
C MET A 111 1.59 -2.33 0.98
N LEU A 112 0.40 -1.83 1.32
CA LEU A 112 -0.17 -1.96 2.66
C LEU A 112 -0.38 -3.42 3.05
N LYS A 113 -0.91 -4.23 2.14
CA LYS A 113 -1.09 -5.66 2.37
C LYS A 113 0.23 -6.39 2.64
N PHE A 114 1.24 -6.07 1.85
CA PHE A 114 2.56 -6.67 2.02
C PHE A 114 3.16 -6.31 3.38
N ILE A 115 3.08 -5.04 3.77
CA ILE A 115 3.60 -4.59 5.08
C ILE A 115 2.80 -5.21 6.22
N GLU A 116 1.49 -5.35 6.07
CA GLU A 116 0.64 -6.01 7.07
C GLU A 116 1.10 -7.45 7.33
N GLU A 117 1.42 -8.19 6.27
CA GLU A 117 1.97 -9.55 6.40
C GLU A 117 3.34 -9.55 7.09
N ILE A 118 4.19 -8.58 6.78
CA ILE A 118 5.47 -8.40 7.45
C ILE A 118 5.27 -8.19 8.96
N LEU A 119 4.35 -7.31 9.33
CA LEU A 119 4.05 -7.00 10.73
C LEU A 119 3.57 -8.23 11.48
N LYS A 120 2.75 -9.08 10.86
CA LYS A 120 2.32 -10.36 11.43
C LYS A 120 3.51 -11.29 11.68
N GLN A 121 4.41 -11.39 10.70
CA GLN A 121 5.61 -12.23 10.84
C GLN A 121 6.55 -11.71 11.94
N ILE A 122 6.69 -10.39 12.06
CA ILE A 122 7.47 -9.78 13.14
C ILE A 122 6.85 -10.11 14.51
N THR A 123 5.54 -10.02 14.63
CA THR A 123 4.82 -10.38 15.86
C THR A 123 5.06 -11.85 16.23
N ASN A 124 5.09 -12.75 15.25
CA ASN A 124 5.37 -14.16 15.47
C ASN A 124 6.84 -14.47 15.77
N ARG A 125 7.74 -13.56 15.48
CA ARG A 125 9.19 -13.74 15.67
C ARG A 125 9.53 -14.07 17.12
N THR A 126 8.83 -13.50 18.09
CA THR A 126 9.02 -13.80 19.50
C THR A 126 8.83 -15.27 19.80
N TYR A 127 7.79 -15.89 19.24
CA TYR A 127 7.53 -17.31 19.39
C TYR A 127 8.57 -18.17 18.67
N GLN A 128 8.98 -17.76 17.47
CA GLN A 128 10.01 -18.46 16.71
C GLN A 128 11.34 -18.50 17.45
N ILE A 129 11.76 -17.38 18.02
CA ILE A 129 12.99 -17.25 18.80
C ILE A 129 12.88 -18.10 20.08
N LYS A 130 11.76 -18.01 20.78
CA LYS A 130 11.50 -18.82 21.98
C LYS A 130 11.57 -20.32 21.69
N ASN A 131 10.92 -20.76 20.61
CA ASN A 131 10.94 -22.16 20.20
C ASN A 131 12.34 -22.62 19.82
N ALA A 132 13.11 -21.78 19.14
CA ALA A 132 14.51 -22.10 18.79
C ALA A 132 15.39 -22.25 20.02
N ILE A 133 15.22 -21.39 21.03
CA ILE A 133 15.94 -21.47 22.29
C ILE A 133 15.56 -22.74 23.04
N GLU A 134 14.28 -23.08 23.14
CA GLU A 134 13.81 -24.32 23.80
C GLU A 134 14.37 -25.57 23.11
N PHE A 135 14.38 -25.59 21.78
CA PHE A 135 14.96 -26.69 21.01
C PHE A 135 16.48 -26.85 21.28
N MET A 136 17.21 -25.74 21.32
CA MET A 136 18.65 -25.74 21.62
C MET A 136 18.93 -26.27 23.03
N ARG A 137 18.12 -25.86 24.01
CA ARG A 137 18.24 -26.36 25.40
C ARG A 137 17.97 -27.86 25.45
N PHE A 138 16.95 -28.33 24.77
CA PHE A 138 16.59 -29.74 24.68
C PHE A 138 17.73 -30.57 24.10
N THR A 139 18.30 -30.14 22.98
CA THR A 139 19.39 -30.84 22.29
C THR A 139 20.71 -30.80 23.05
N SER A 140 20.90 -29.78 23.92
CA SER A 140 22.08 -29.69 24.78
C SER A 140 21.93 -30.40 26.13
N GLY A 141 20.79 -30.99 26.40
CA GLY A 141 20.49 -31.69 27.64
C GLY A 141 20.18 -30.81 28.83
N LEU A 142 19.87 -29.51 28.62
CA LEU A 142 19.54 -28.54 29.65
C LEU A 142 18.03 -28.40 29.89
N GLY A 143 17.25 -29.06 29.05
CA GLY A 143 15.79 -28.93 29.07
C GLY A 143 15.08 -29.85 30.02
#